data_c9d6546a52e4c17a6374c7c5519f3327
#
_entry.id   c9d6546a52e4c17a6374c7c5519f3327
#
_cell.length_a   1.000
_cell.length_b   1.000
_cell.length_c   1.000
_cell.angle_alpha   90.00
_cell.angle_beta   90.00
_cell.angle_gamma   90.00
#
_symmetry.space_group_name_H-M   'P 1'
#
loop_
_entity.id
_entity.type
_entity.pdbx_description
1 polymer ?
#
loop_
_entity_poly.entity_id
_entity_poly.type
_entity_poly.pdbx_seq_one_letter_code
_entity_poly.pdbx_strand_id
1 'polypeptide(L)'
;MDIQELTDRMNDLVRSKGWYDEDSKRPQTPRNLAISLALEAAEILEHFQFREKAKDTEQLAGELADVALYLLQLASITGIDLEKAILDKIEVNKKREWDQE
;
A
#
# COMPACT_ATOMS: atom_id res chain seq x y z
N MET A 1 12.23 11.81 -5.88
CA MET A 1 10.84 11.43 -6.19
C MET A 1 10.05 11.42 -4.90
N ASP A 2 8.85 11.96 -4.90
CA ASP A 2 8.00 12.02 -3.73
C ASP A 2 6.79 11.09 -3.86
N ILE A 3 5.94 11.08 -2.84
CA ILE A 3 4.76 10.21 -2.83
C ILE A 3 3.79 10.57 -3.95
N GLN A 4 3.65 11.86 -4.26
CA GLN A 4 2.75 12.29 -5.34
C GLN A 4 3.22 11.76 -6.70
N GLU A 5 4.50 11.84 -6.98
CA GLU A 5 5.04 11.32 -8.25
C GLU A 5 4.89 9.81 -8.35
N LEU A 6 5.11 9.09 -7.25
CA LEU A 6 4.87 7.65 -7.21
C LEU A 6 3.39 7.33 -7.45
N THR A 7 2.51 8.10 -6.83
CA THR A 7 1.06 7.94 -7.00
C THR A 7 0.67 8.18 -8.46
N ASP A 8 1.23 9.21 -9.09
CA ASP A 8 0.95 9.52 -10.49
C ASP A 8 1.39 8.38 -11.41
N ARG A 9 2.57 7.82 -11.18
CA ARG A 9 3.07 6.68 -11.96
C ARG A 9 2.20 5.44 -11.76
N MET A 10 1.77 5.19 -10.54
CA MET A 10 0.86 4.08 -10.23
C MET A 10 -0.46 4.26 -10.98
N ASN A 11 -1.06 5.46 -10.92
CA ASN A 11 -2.32 5.73 -11.61
C ASN A 11 -2.18 5.61 -13.13
N ASP A 12 -1.04 6.02 -13.69
CA ASP A 12 -0.78 5.86 -15.12
C ASP A 12 -0.76 4.39 -15.51
N LEU A 13 -0.15 3.55 -14.70
CA LEU A 13 -0.15 2.10 -14.94
C LEU A 13 -1.58 1.55 -14.92
N VAL A 14 -2.35 1.88 -13.90
CA VAL A 14 -3.72 1.38 -13.76
C VAL A 14 -4.59 1.81 -14.95
N ARG A 15 -4.46 3.07 -15.37
CA ARG A 15 -5.19 3.57 -16.55
C ARG A 15 -4.77 2.84 -17.82
N SER A 16 -3.47 2.58 -17.97
CA SER A 16 -2.95 1.91 -19.16
C SER A 16 -3.48 0.48 -19.30
N LYS A 17 -3.85 -0.15 -18.19
CA LYS A 17 -4.45 -1.47 -18.18
C LYS A 17 -5.96 -1.46 -18.32
N GLY A 18 -6.57 -0.29 -18.37
CA GLY A 18 -8.03 -0.16 -18.45
C GLY A 18 -8.76 -0.50 -17.15
N TRP A 19 -8.04 -0.60 -16.04
CA TRP A 19 -8.63 -1.01 -14.77
C TRP A 19 -9.50 0.07 -14.13
N TYR A 20 -9.33 1.34 -14.53
CA TYR A 20 -10.22 2.43 -14.08
C TYR A 20 -11.45 2.61 -14.96
N ASP A 21 -11.55 1.85 -16.06
CA ASP A 21 -12.69 1.96 -16.96
C ASP A 21 -13.95 1.38 -16.33
N GLU A 22 -15.12 1.91 -16.70
CA GLU A 22 -16.41 1.47 -16.15
C GLU A 22 -16.67 -0.02 -16.38
N ASP A 23 -16.19 -0.55 -17.50
CA ASP A 23 -16.40 -1.96 -17.87
C ASP A 23 -15.25 -2.86 -17.40
N SER A 24 -14.39 -2.38 -16.53
CA SER A 24 -13.28 -3.16 -16.04
C SER A 24 -13.75 -4.42 -15.33
N LYS A 25 -13.06 -5.54 -15.60
CA LYS A 25 -13.30 -6.79 -14.88
C LYS A 25 -12.64 -6.78 -13.49
N ARG A 26 -11.86 -5.73 -13.19
CA ARG A 26 -11.18 -5.52 -11.92
C ARG A 26 -11.54 -4.14 -11.41
N PRO A 27 -12.80 -3.91 -10.99
CA PRO A 27 -13.20 -2.58 -10.53
C PRO A 27 -12.31 -2.11 -9.37
N GLN A 28 -11.73 -0.92 -9.52
CA GLN A 28 -10.79 -0.36 -8.55
C GLN A 28 -11.55 0.46 -7.51
N THR A 29 -12.45 -0.21 -6.78
CA THR A 29 -13.22 0.42 -5.71
C THR A 29 -12.40 0.42 -4.41
N PRO A 30 -12.71 1.32 -3.46
CA PRO A 30 -12.03 1.30 -2.15
C PRO A 30 -12.08 -0.07 -1.48
N ARG A 31 -13.24 -0.73 -1.54
CA ARG A 31 -13.41 -2.06 -0.96
C ARG A 31 -12.47 -3.07 -1.60
N ASN A 32 -12.45 -3.13 -2.93
CA ASN A 32 -11.62 -4.09 -3.65
C ASN A 32 -10.13 -3.83 -3.42
N LEU A 33 -9.73 -2.56 -3.38
CA LEU A 33 -8.34 -2.20 -3.11
C LEU A 33 -7.94 -2.54 -1.67
N ALA A 34 -8.84 -2.33 -0.72
CA ALA A 34 -8.56 -2.70 0.68
C ALA A 34 -8.38 -4.20 0.83
N ILE A 35 -9.21 -5.00 0.13
CA ILE A 35 -9.07 -6.46 0.12
C ILE A 35 -7.72 -6.86 -0.49
N SER A 36 -7.37 -6.29 -1.64
CA SER A 36 -6.08 -6.58 -2.31
C SER A 36 -4.90 -6.21 -1.41
N LEU A 37 -4.97 -5.07 -0.75
CA LEU A 37 -3.94 -4.63 0.19
C LEU A 37 -3.76 -5.64 1.32
N ALA A 38 -4.86 -6.11 1.90
CA ALA A 38 -4.81 -7.08 3.00
C ALA A 38 -4.20 -8.42 2.54
N LEU A 39 -4.58 -8.89 1.35
CA LEU A 39 -4.06 -10.13 0.80
C LEU A 39 -2.55 -10.04 0.51
N GLU A 40 -2.10 -8.92 -0.07
CA GLU A 40 -0.68 -8.71 -0.34
C GLU A 40 0.12 -8.61 0.95
N ALA A 41 -0.42 -7.93 1.97
CA ALA A 41 0.24 -7.85 3.26
C ALA A 41 0.39 -9.23 3.90
N ALA A 42 -0.62 -10.09 3.73
CA ALA A 42 -0.57 -11.46 4.26
C ALA A 42 0.52 -12.30 3.59
N GLU A 43 0.82 -12.07 2.31
CA GLU A 43 1.89 -12.77 1.61
C GLU A 43 3.26 -12.49 2.22
N ILE A 44 3.45 -11.33 2.84
CA ILE A 44 4.70 -11.00 3.54
C ILE A 44 4.95 -11.98 4.68
N LEU A 45 3.90 -12.41 5.38
CA LEU A 45 4.03 -13.36 6.49
C LEU A 45 4.64 -14.68 6.05
N GLU A 46 4.38 -15.11 4.82
CA GLU A 46 4.88 -16.39 4.31
C GLU A 46 6.41 -16.44 4.27
N HIS A 47 7.08 -15.28 4.12
CA HIS A 47 8.54 -15.23 4.14
C HIS A 47 9.12 -15.60 5.48
N PHE A 48 8.37 -15.40 6.55
CA PHE A 48 8.85 -15.57 7.92
C PHE A 48 8.19 -16.76 8.62
N GLN A 49 7.42 -17.56 7.90
CA GLN A 49 6.79 -18.73 8.49
C GLN A 49 7.88 -19.74 8.89
N PHE A 50 8.00 -19.98 10.20
CA PHE A 50 9.01 -20.87 10.80
C PHE A 50 10.45 -20.41 10.60
N ARG A 51 10.68 -19.10 10.31
CA ARG A 51 12.04 -18.57 10.13
C ARG A 51 12.11 -17.10 10.50
N GLU A 52 13.29 -16.67 10.92
CA GLU A 52 13.54 -15.29 11.33
C GLU A 52 13.94 -14.38 10.16
N LYS A 53 14.45 -14.96 9.07
CA LYS A 53 14.87 -14.22 7.89
C LYS A 53 13.95 -14.51 6.74
N ALA A 54 13.78 -13.52 5.86
CA ALA A 54 12.98 -13.69 4.66
C ALA A 54 13.51 -14.86 3.82
N LYS A 55 12.58 -15.65 3.27
CA LYS A 55 12.91 -16.76 2.40
C LYS A 55 13.66 -16.29 1.16
N ASP A 56 13.25 -15.16 0.59
CA ASP A 56 13.82 -14.57 -0.61
C ASP A 56 13.66 -13.06 -0.54
N THR A 57 14.77 -12.34 -0.38
CA THR A 57 14.75 -10.89 -0.19
C THR A 57 14.22 -10.16 -1.41
N GLU A 58 14.49 -10.66 -2.63
CA GLU A 58 13.97 -10.01 -3.83
C GLU A 58 12.46 -10.16 -3.95
N GLN A 59 11.94 -11.33 -3.61
CA GLN A 59 10.49 -11.53 -3.57
C GLN A 59 9.85 -10.67 -2.48
N LEU A 60 10.47 -10.57 -1.32
CA LEU A 60 9.98 -9.71 -0.25
C LEU A 60 9.92 -8.25 -0.70
N ALA A 61 10.97 -7.77 -1.38
CA ALA A 61 10.98 -6.41 -1.90
C ALA A 61 9.82 -6.16 -2.86
N GLY A 62 9.53 -7.12 -3.74
CA GLY A 62 8.39 -7.03 -4.66
C GLY A 62 7.06 -6.98 -3.93
N GLU A 63 6.89 -7.80 -2.90
CA GLU A 63 5.65 -7.81 -2.13
C GLU A 63 5.46 -6.55 -1.31
N LEU A 64 6.53 -6.01 -0.74
CA LEU A 64 6.47 -4.71 -0.07
C LEU A 64 6.09 -3.60 -1.05
N ALA A 65 6.62 -3.66 -2.27
CA ALA A 65 6.26 -2.70 -3.32
C ALA A 65 4.79 -2.82 -3.70
N ASP A 66 4.26 -4.04 -3.83
CA ASP A 66 2.85 -4.25 -4.13
C ASP A 66 1.94 -3.69 -3.04
N VAL A 67 2.29 -3.90 -1.77
CA VAL A 67 1.55 -3.32 -0.65
C VAL A 67 1.55 -1.80 -0.75
N ALA A 68 2.71 -1.20 -1.03
CA ALA A 68 2.84 0.24 -1.16
C ALA A 68 2.00 0.78 -2.32
N LEU A 69 1.98 0.07 -3.46
CA LEU A 69 1.18 0.50 -4.62
C LEU A 69 -0.31 0.48 -4.32
N TYR A 70 -0.83 -0.55 -3.66
CA TYR A 70 -2.24 -0.59 -3.26
C TYR A 70 -2.56 0.50 -2.24
N LEU A 71 -1.65 0.77 -1.32
CA LEU A 71 -1.81 1.83 -0.34
C LEU A 71 -1.91 3.21 -1.00
N LEU A 72 -1.00 3.51 -1.94
CA LEU A 72 -1.02 4.75 -2.71
C LEU A 72 -2.31 4.88 -3.51
N GLN A 73 -2.76 3.78 -4.13
CA GLN A 73 -3.97 3.78 -4.93
C GLN A 73 -5.21 4.02 -4.07
N LEU A 74 -5.31 3.35 -2.94
CA LEU A 74 -6.45 3.52 -2.03
C LEU A 74 -6.52 4.95 -1.51
N ALA A 75 -5.38 5.53 -1.12
CA ALA A 75 -5.33 6.93 -0.71
C ALA A 75 -5.77 7.86 -1.84
N SER A 76 -5.30 7.59 -3.07
CA SER A 76 -5.62 8.40 -4.24
C SER A 76 -7.12 8.41 -4.54
N ILE A 77 -7.75 7.23 -4.59
CA ILE A 77 -9.18 7.16 -4.96
C ILE A 77 -10.11 7.64 -3.86
N THR A 78 -9.63 7.69 -2.62
CA THR A 78 -10.42 8.22 -1.49
C THR A 78 -10.14 9.69 -1.22
N GLY A 79 -9.25 10.31 -2.00
CA GLY A 79 -8.95 11.73 -1.87
C GLY A 79 -8.08 12.09 -0.67
N ILE A 80 -7.31 11.14 -0.17
CA ILE A 80 -6.44 11.33 1.00
C ILE A 80 -5.03 11.73 0.53
N ASP A 81 -4.51 12.82 1.08
CA ASP A 81 -3.11 13.20 0.94
C ASP A 81 -2.28 12.33 1.88
N LEU A 82 -1.74 11.25 1.34
CA LEU A 82 -1.06 10.25 2.16
C LEU A 82 0.21 10.78 2.81
N GLU A 83 0.97 11.62 2.10
CA GLU A 83 2.18 12.21 2.66
C GLU A 83 1.84 13.02 3.92
N LYS A 84 0.83 13.88 3.83
CA LYS A 84 0.37 14.67 4.97
C LYS A 84 -0.12 13.76 6.10
N ALA A 85 -0.90 12.75 5.77
CA ALA A 85 -1.43 11.81 6.77
C ALA A 85 -0.30 11.09 7.51
N ILE A 86 0.74 10.68 6.79
CA ILE A 86 1.91 10.01 7.39
C ILE A 86 2.65 10.99 8.32
N LEU A 87 2.92 12.20 7.84
CA LEU A 87 3.63 13.21 8.64
C LEU A 87 2.85 13.55 9.91
N ASP A 88 1.53 13.75 9.78
CA ASP A 88 0.69 14.03 10.93
C ASP A 88 0.71 12.88 11.94
N LYS A 89 0.68 11.64 11.44
CA LYS A 89 0.70 10.46 12.30
C LYS A 89 2.02 10.30 13.02
N ILE A 90 3.12 10.62 12.37
CA ILE A 90 4.44 10.62 13.02
C ILE A 90 4.43 11.57 14.21
N GLU A 91 3.86 12.78 14.04
CA GLU A 91 3.81 13.76 15.13
C GLU A 91 2.92 13.26 16.28
N VAL A 92 1.77 12.66 15.98
CA VAL A 92 0.91 12.07 17.00
C VAL A 92 1.66 10.97 17.76
N ASN A 93 2.35 10.10 17.02
CA ASN A 93 3.05 8.96 17.62
C ASN A 93 4.23 9.39 18.48
N LYS A 94 4.91 10.48 18.12
CA LYS A 94 5.99 11.04 18.96
C LYS A 94 5.49 11.43 20.35
N LYS A 95 4.23 11.84 20.46
CA LYS A 95 3.64 12.30 21.72
C LYS A 95 2.98 11.18 22.50
N ARG A 96 2.83 10.00 21.91
CA ARG A 96 2.21 8.86 22.61
C ARG A 96 3.21 8.18 23.51
N GLU A 97 2.71 7.71 24.64
CA GLU A 97 3.50 6.99 25.62
C GLU A 97 3.11 5.51 25.52
N TRP A 98 3.81 4.79 24.61
CA TRP A 98 3.48 3.42 24.24
C TRP A 98 3.77 2.39 25.34
N ASP A 99 4.79 2.70 26.18
CA ASP A 99 5.31 1.76 27.15
C ASP A 99 4.85 2.05 28.59
N GLN A 100 3.87 2.91 28.75
CA GLN A 100 3.29 3.20 30.08
C GLN A 100 2.14 2.26 30.35
N GLU A 101 2.36 1.37 31.27
CA GLU A 101 1.34 0.42 31.71
C GLU A 101 1.12 0.55 33.20
#